data_efe778613b93d58085ee1a1413c3cde0
#
_entry.id   efe778613b93d58085ee1a1413c3cde0
#
_cell.length_a   1.000
_cell.length_b   1.000
_cell.length_c   1.000
_cell.angle_alpha   90.00
_cell.angle_beta   90.00
_cell.angle_gamma   90.00
#
_symmetry.space_group_name_H-M   'P 1'
#
loop_
_entity.id
_entity.type
_entity.pdbx_description
1 polymer ?
#
loop_
_entity_poly.entity_id
_entity_poly.type
_entity_poly.pdbx_seq_one_letter_code
_entity_poly.pdbx_strand_id
1 'polypeptide(L)'
;MTKIFVSVALFASAIFAADIAVSDLVVKQTPPKAPNTAFFMTIANNSDKDIALVGAKSDLSDRIELHTVVYEGEKMTMVKVPKITIKAKSSMQLMSGAEHIMALGIKKPVKKDTKVSLTLEFDNGESLNFKDIESIEMTGMRHGQMQGQMRGQGRGMGPCQNATQALQ
;
A
#
# COMPACT_ATOMS: atom_id res chain seq x y z
N MET A 1 -62.72 -14.42 -11.33
CA MET A 1 -61.38 -15.04 -11.23
C MET A 1 -60.32 -14.00 -11.56
N THR A 2 -59.77 -13.31 -10.55
CA THR A 2 -58.82 -12.20 -10.72
C THR A 2 -57.40 -12.75 -10.63
N LYS A 3 -56.64 -12.71 -11.72
CA LYS A 3 -55.23 -13.15 -11.77
C LYS A 3 -54.34 -12.02 -11.28
N ILE A 4 -53.73 -12.19 -10.12
CA ILE A 4 -52.68 -11.29 -9.56
C ILE A 4 -51.36 -11.65 -10.19
N PHE A 5 -50.78 -10.76 -11.02
CA PHE A 5 -49.41 -10.86 -11.50
C PHE A 5 -48.47 -10.25 -10.44
N VAL A 6 -47.71 -11.09 -9.76
CA VAL A 6 -46.61 -10.66 -8.88
C VAL A 6 -45.37 -10.43 -9.73
N SER A 7 -45.06 -9.15 -10.00
CA SER A 7 -43.75 -8.77 -10.61
C SER A 7 -42.67 -8.85 -9.59
N VAL A 8 -41.79 -9.84 -9.74
CA VAL A 8 -40.50 -9.92 -8.95
C VAL A 8 -39.50 -8.99 -9.62
N ALA A 9 -39.26 -7.83 -9.03
CA ALA A 9 -38.19 -6.92 -9.43
C ALA A 9 -36.88 -7.49 -8.93
N LEU A 10 -36.02 -7.99 -9.83
CA LEU A 10 -34.68 -8.41 -9.55
C LEU A 10 -33.79 -7.17 -9.36
N PHE A 11 -33.51 -6.75 -8.11
CA PHE A 11 -32.51 -5.74 -7.83
C PHE A 11 -31.13 -6.37 -8.02
N ALA A 12 -30.49 -6.11 -9.15
CA ALA A 12 -29.07 -6.39 -9.35
C ALA A 12 -28.28 -5.40 -8.50
N SER A 13 -27.80 -5.83 -7.35
CA SER A 13 -26.83 -5.07 -6.54
C SER A 13 -25.51 -5.03 -7.31
N ALA A 14 -25.19 -3.89 -7.92
CA ALA A 14 -23.86 -3.65 -8.47
C ALA A 14 -22.86 -3.62 -7.29
N ILE A 15 -22.02 -4.63 -7.19
CA ILE A 15 -20.88 -4.62 -6.28
C ILE A 15 -19.83 -3.71 -6.93
N PHE A 16 -19.77 -2.46 -6.50
CA PHE A 16 -18.68 -1.57 -6.87
C PHE A 16 -17.44 -2.08 -6.12
N ALA A 17 -16.50 -2.68 -6.82
CA ALA A 17 -15.16 -2.88 -6.29
C ALA A 17 -14.55 -1.50 -6.01
N ALA A 18 -13.97 -1.30 -4.83
CA ALA A 18 -13.29 -0.06 -4.51
C ALA A 18 -12.17 0.19 -5.52
N ASP A 19 -12.07 1.42 -6.04
CA ASP A 19 -11.05 1.80 -7.02
C ASP A 19 -9.65 1.69 -6.44
N ILE A 20 -9.51 1.89 -5.13
CA ILE A 20 -8.25 1.78 -4.41
C ILE A 20 -8.36 0.69 -3.33
N ALA A 21 -7.40 -0.23 -3.34
CA ALA A 21 -7.25 -1.24 -2.30
C ALA A 21 -5.87 -1.13 -1.65
N VAL A 22 -5.80 -1.30 -0.33
CA VAL A 22 -4.55 -1.30 0.43
C VAL A 22 -4.41 -2.63 1.14
N SER A 23 -3.25 -3.26 1.01
CA SER A 23 -2.88 -4.50 1.68
C SER A 23 -1.52 -4.39 2.36
N ASP A 24 -1.21 -5.33 3.24
CA ASP A 24 0.08 -5.47 3.92
C ASP A 24 0.52 -4.19 4.66
N LEU A 25 -0.46 -3.43 5.15
CA LEU A 25 -0.19 -2.19 5.87
C LEU A 25 0.41 -2.48 7.24
N VAL A 26 1.63 -2.00 7.42
CA VAL A 26 2.39 -2.15 8.66
C VAL A 26 3.14 -0.86 9.00
N VAL A 27 3.46 -0.69 10.28
CA VAL A 27 4.34 0.38 10.77
C VAL A 27 5.61 -0.22 11.35
N LYS A 28 6.76 0.38 11.05
CA LYS A 28 8.04 -0.06 11.57
C LYS A 28 8.17 0.20 13.07
N GLN A 29 8.53 -0.82 13.85
CA GLN A 29 8.88 -0.64 15.26
C GLN A 29 10.13 0.24 15.42
N THR A 30 10.17 0.97 16.51
CA THR A 30 11.27 1.91 16.76
C THR A 30 12.03 1.56 18.04
N PRO A 31 13.36 1.70 18.05
CA PRO A 31 14.10 1.69 19.29
C PRO A 31 13.67 2.88 20.19
N PRO A 32 13.95 2.79 21.50
CA PRO A 32 13.70 3.91 22.41
C PRO A 32 14.36 5.20 21.92
N LYS A 33 13.62 6.32 21.99
CA LYS A 33 14.08 7.66 21.56
C LYS A 33 14.31 7.83 20.04
N ALA A 34 13.91 6.89 19.19
CA ALA A 34 13.93 7.12 17.75
C ALA A 34 12.95 8.26 17.40
N PRO A 35 13.41 9.27 16.65
CA PRO A 35 12.54 10.43 16.32
C PRO A 35 11.56 10.13 15.20
N ASN A 36 11.77 9.07 14.42
CA ASN A 36 11.03 8.81 13.18
C ASN A 36 10.69 7.34 13.01
N THR A 37 9.61 7.08 12.26
CA THR A 37 9.26 5.74 11.78
C THR A 37 8.71 5.80 10.36
N ALA A 38 8.39 4.65 9.77
CA ALA A 38 7.84 4.56 8.43
C ALA A 38 6.67 3.57 8.37
N PHE A 39 5.74 3.84 7.45
CA PHE A 39 4.67 2.94 7.07
C PHE A 39 4.99 2.28 5.74
N PHE A 40 4.69 0.99 5.64
CA PHE A 40 4.86 0.18 4.44
C PHE A 40 3.54 -0.49 4.09
N MET A 41 3.25 -0.62 2.81
CA MET A 41 2.00 -1.20 2.31
C MET A 41 2.08 -1.47 0.82
N THR A 42 1.09 -2.18 0.31
CA THR A 42 0.82 -2.27 -1.12
C THR A 42 -0.47 -1.52 -1.42
N ILE A 43 -0.43 -0.60 -2.39
CA ILE A 43 -1.61 0.14 -2.87
C ILE A 43 -1.92 -0.35 -4.27
N ALA A 44 -3.12 -0.89 -4.49
CA ALA A 44 -3.63 -1.31 -5.79
C ALA A 44 -4.63 -0.27 -6.31
N ASN A 45 -4.42 0.17 -7.54
CA ASN A 45 -5.33 1.02 -8.28
C ASN A 45 -6.11 0.15 -9.30
N ASN A 46 -7.37 -0.13 -9.00
CA ASN A 46 -8.26 -0.94 -9.83
C ASN A 46 -9.04 -0.10 -10.86
N SER A 47 -8.88 1.23 -10.83
CA SER A 47 -9.54 2.14 -11.77
C SER A 47 -8.84 2.18 -13.13
N ASP A 48 -9.50 2.78 -14.12
CA ASP A 48 -8.96 2.96 -15.48
C ASP A 48 -8.13 4.24 -15.63
N LYS A 49 -7.86 4.96 -14.51
CA LYS A 49 -7.09 6.20 -14.49
C LYS A 49 -5.94 6.10 -13.49
N ASP A 50 -4.86 6.82 -13.75
CA ASP A 50 -3.80 7.01 -12.77
C ASP A 50 -4.36 7.75 -11.55
N ILE A 51 -3.99 7.31 -10.34
CA ILE A 51 -4.37 7.93 -9.07
C ILE A 51 -3.08 8.26 -8.31
N ALA A 52 -3.06 9.38 -7.61
CA ALA A 52 -1.90 9.74 -6.80
C ALA A 52 -2.26 9.85 -5.32
N LEU A 53 -1.42 9.22 -4.48
CA LEU A 53 -1.37 9.50 -3.05
C LEU A 53 -0.74 10.88 -2.87
N VAL A 54 -1.49 11.84 -2.32
CA VAL A 54 -1.06 13.24 -2.16
C VAL A 54 -0.82 13.63 -0.72
N GLY A 55 -1.26 12.81 0.23
CA GLY A 55 -1.06 13.07 1.65
C GLY A 55 -1.35 11.87 2.53
N ALA A 56 -0.89 11.97 3.76
CA ALA A 56 -1.25 11.04 4.81
C ALA A 56 -1.26 11.74 6.17
N LYS A 57 -2.06 11.21 7.12
CA LYS A 57 -2.15 11.69 8.51
C LYS A 57 -2.09 10.50 9.47
N SER A 58 -1.50 10.69 10.64
CA SER A 58 -1.41 9.63 11.66
C SER A 58 -1.43 10.23 13.07
N ASP A 59 -1.91 9.45 14.03
CA ASP A 59 -1.83 9.79 15.45
C ASP A 59 -0.40 9.75 16.02
N LEU A 60 0.54 9.13 15.29
CA LEU A 60 1.95 9.06 15.69
C LEU A 60 2.68 10.39 15.61
N SER A 61 2.36 11.22 14.62
CA SER A 61 3.08 12.45 14.35
C SER A 61 2.21 13.48 13.62
N ASP A 62 2.48 14.76 13.86
CA ASP A 62 1.88 15.87 13.11
C ASP A 62 2.61 16.12 11.76
N ARG A 63 3.75 15.45 11.54
CA ARG A 63 4.55 15.55 10.32
C ARG A 63 4.64 14.19 9.64
N ILE A 64 3.70 13.94 8.73
CA ILE A 64 3.70 12.77 7.86
C ILE A 64 4.11 13.24 6.46
N GLU A 65 5.08 12.58 5.87
CA GLU A 65 5.65 12.96 4.57
C GLU A 65 5.74 11.74 3.65
N LEU A 66 5.53 11.99 2.35
CA LEU A 66 5.76 11.01 1.29
C LEU A 66 7.21 11.12 0.85
N HIS A 67 7.92 10.02 0.82
CA HIS A 67 9.33 9.97 0.44
C HIS A 67 9.56 8.98 -0.69
N THR A 68 10.53 9.29 -1.53
CA THR A 68 11.15 8.35 -2.48
C THR A 68 12.65 8.23 -2.19
N VAL A 69 13.29 7.27 -2.83
CA VAL A 69 14.73 7.07 -2.75
C VAL A 69 15.37 7.39 -4.08
N VAL A 70 16.35 8.28 -4.06
CA VAL A 70 17.17 8.64 -5.21
C VAL A 70 18.57 8.03 -5.04
N TYR A 71 19.06 7.39 -6.09
CA TYR A 71 20.39 6.80 -6.13
C TYR A 71 21.33 7.68 -6.96
N GLU A 72 22.42 8.12 -6.34
CA GLU A 72 23.52 8.84 -6.98
C GLU A 72 24.77 7.97 -6.87
N GLY A 73 25.03 7.10 -7.85
CA GLY A 73 26.02 6.05 -7.77
C GLY A 73 25.66 5.05 -6.66
N GLU A 74 26.55 4.85 -5.69
CA GLU A 74 26.31 3.98 -4.53
C GLU A 74 25.58 4.69 -3.37
N LYS A 75 25.42 6.01 -3.45
CA LYS A 75 24.76 6.80 -2.41
C LYS A 75 23.24 6.77 -2.59
N MET A 76 22.55 6.36 -1.55
CA MET A 76 21.11 6.35 -1.43
C MET A 76 20.64 7.53 -0.58
N THR A 77 19.78 8.38 -1.14
CA THR A 77 19.23 9.55 -0.45
C THR A 77 17.71 9.50 -0.47
N MET A 78 17.07 9.65 0.69
CA MET A 78 15.62 9.78 0.80
C MET A 78 15.23 11.24 0.54
N VAL A 79 14.27 11.43 -0.36
CA VAL A 79 13.79 12.75 -0.78
C VAL A 79 12.28 12.82 -0.60
N LYS A 80 11.80 13.92 0.00
CA LYS A 80 10.37 14.21 0.08
C LYS A 80 9.80 14.47 -1.30
N VAL A 81 8.62 13.89 -1.58
CA VAL A 81 7.87 14.09 -2.82
C VAL A 81 6.47 14.62 -2.54
N PRO A 82 5.89 15.43 -3.42
CA PRO A 82 4.55 15.98 -3.23
C PRO A 82 3.45 14.94 -3.43
N LYS A 83 3.73 13.87 -4.19
CA LYS A 83 2.79 12.78 -4.48
C LYS A 83 3.51 11.50 -4.91
N ILE A 84 2.82 10.37 -4.74
CA ILE A 84 3.23 9.06 -5.27
C ILE A 84 2.14 8.59 -6.22
N THR A 85 2.45 8.43 -7.52
CA THR A 85 1.48 8.07 -8.55
C THR A 85 1.39 6.56 -8.71
N ILE A 86 0.19 6.01 -8.60
CA ILE A 86 -0.14 4.61 -8.86
C ILE A 86 -0.87 4.52 -10.21
N LYS A 87 -0.26 3.83 -11.17
CA LYS A 87 -0.79 3.71 -12.52
C LYS A 87 -2.14 2.97 -12.54
N ALA A 88 -2.97 3.28 -13.53
CA ALA A 88 -4.22 2.56 -13.79
C ALA A 88 -4.00 1.05 -13.87
N LYS A 89 -4.90 0.26 -13.30
CA LYS A 89 -4.86 -1.23 -13.29
C LYS A 89 -3.54 -1.81 -12.81
N SER A 90 -2.85 -1.11 -11.89
CA SER A 90 -1.58 -1.55 -11.34
C SER A 90 -1.53 -1.45 -9.82
N SER A 91 -0.49 -2.01 -9.23
CA SER A 91 -0.20 -1.87 -7.81
C SER A 91 1.21 -1.34 -7.60
N MET A 92 1.37 -0.58 -6.52
CA MET A 92 2.65 -0.05 -6.07
C MET A 92 2.91 -0.50 -4.64
N GLN A 93 4.11 -1.02 -4.41
CA GLN A 93 4.56 -1.41 -3.08
C GLN A 93 5.40 -0.29 -2.46
N LEU A 94 4.92 0.27 -1.36
CA LEU A 94 5.65 1.21 -0.53
C LEU A 94 6.48 0.43 0.48
N MET A 95 7.83 0.56 0.39
CA MET A 95 8.75 -0.25 1.16
C MET A 95 10.06 0.48 1.48
N SER A 96 10.87 -0.09 2.35
CA SER A 96 12.19 0.43 2.64
C SER A 96 13.09 0.39 1.40
N GLY A 97 13.71 1.51 1.07
CA GLY A 97 14.56 1.63 -0.12
C GLY A 97 13.84 1.99 -1.41
N ALA A 98 12.54 2.22 -1.35
CA ALA A 98 11.69 2.71 -2.42
C ALA A 98 10.77 3.82 -1.88
N GLU A 99 9.63 4.06 -2.52
CA GLU A 99 8.59 4.95 -2.01
C GLU A 99 8.09 4.45 -0.65
N HIS A 100 7.87 5.38 0.28
CA HIS A 100 7.32 5.08 1.60
C HIS A 100 6.74 6.32 2.28
N ILE A 101 5.98 6.10 3.35
CA ILE A 101 5.42 7.17 4.16
C ILE A 101 6.24 7.28 5.45
N MET A 102 6.79 8.47 5.71
CA MET A 102 7.57 8.78 6.92
C MET A 102 6.74 9.53 7.95
N ALA A 103 6.80 9.08 9.20
CA ALA A 103 6.33 9.83 10.36
C ALA A 103 7.56 10.43 11.06
N LEU A 104 7.65 11.76 11.06
CA LEU A 104 8.77 12.53 11.61
C LEU A 104 8.39 13.14 12.96
N GLY A 105 9.30 13.06 13.95
CA GLY A 105 9.04 13.58 15.27
C GLY A 105 7.89 12.84 15.98
N ILE A 106 7.97 11.51 16.05
CA ILE A 106 6.92 10.69 16.65
C ILE A 106 6.70 11.02 18.13
N LYS A 107 5.43 11.09 18.54
CA LYS A 107 5.01 11.45 19.91
C LYS A 107 5.25 10.32 20.92
N LYS A 108 5.29 9.07 20.44
CA LYS A 108 5.49 7.86 21.25
C LYS A 108 6.27 6.80 20.46
N PRO A 109 7.11 5.98 21.10
CA PRO A 109 7.78 4.89 20.40
C PRO A 109 6.78 3.83 19.93
N VAL A 110 7.03 3.26 18.76
CA VAL A 110 6.24 2.17 18.19
C VAL A 110 6.80 0.84 18.65
N LYS A 111 6.06 0.13 19.49
CA LYS A 111 6.35 -1.21 20.02
C LYS A 111 5.33 -2.21 19.45
N LYS A 112 5.57 -3.51 19.66
CA LYS A 112 4.72 -4.60 19.16
C LYS A 112 3.21 -4.38 19.40
N ASP A 113 2.82 -3.86 20.56
CA ASP A 113 1.42 -3.67 20.92
C ASP A 113 0.94 -2.21 20.78
N THR A 114 1.71 -1.36 20.10
CA THR A 114 1.35 0.04 19.90
C THR A 114 0.27 0.13 18.82
N LYS A 115 -0.91 0.58 19.21
CA LYS A 115 -2.00 0.87 18.28
C LYS A 115 -1.72 2.19 17.56
N VAL A 116 -1.81 2.14 16.25
CA VAL A 116 -1.52 3.25 15.35
C VAL A 116 -2.64 3.39 14.33
N SER A 117 -2.97 4.63 13.99
CA SER A 117 -3.90 4.94 12.91
C SER A 117 -3.18 5.67 11.78
N LEU A 118 -3.68 5.47 10.56
CA LEU A 118 -3.20 6.13 9.35
C LEU A 118 -4.39 6.47 8.46
N THR A 119 -4.43 7.70 7.96
CA THR A 119 -5.35 8.13 6.91
C THR A 119 -4.53 8.44 5.67
N LEU A 120 -4.90 7.86 4.54
CA LEU A 120 -4.33 8.15 3.22
C LEU A 120 -5.26 9.09 2.46
N GLU A 121 -4.70 10.08 1.77
CA GLU A 121 -5.46 11.07 0.98
C GLU A 121 -5.01 10.99 -0.48
N PHE A 122 -5.97 10.83 -1.40
CA PHE A 122 -5.72 10.67 -2.83
C PHE A 122 -6.21 11.88 -3.62
N ASP A 123 -5.64 12.10 -4.81
CA ASP A 123 -5.95 13.25 -5.68
C ASP A 123 -7.36 13.19 -6.31
N ASN A 124 -8.01 12.03 -6.31
CA ASN A 124 -9.41 11.86 -6.71
C ASN A 124 -10.41 12.27 -5.61
N GLY A 125 -9.91 12.74 -4.44
CA GLY A 125 -10.74 13.12 -3.28
C GLY A 125 -11.08 11.95 -2.35
N GLU A 126 -10.67 10.73 -2.67
CA GLU A 126 -10.86 9.56 -1.81
C GLU A 126 -9.91 9.61 -0.60
N SER A 127 -10.41 9.18 0.56
CA SER A 127 -9.59 9.04 1.77
C SER A 127 -9.85 7.69 2.41
N LEU A 128 -8.78 6.95 2.70
CA LEU A 128 -8.84 5.65 3.35
C LEU A 128 -8.29 5.76 4.78
N ASN A 129 -9.06 5.26 5.73
CA ASN A 129 -8.73 5.35 7.16
C ASN A 129 -8.49 3.95 7.74
N PHE A 130 -7.32 3.76 8.34
CA PHE A 130 -6.89 2.50 8.96
C PHE A 130 -6.66 2.71 10.45
N LYS A 131 -7.09 1.73 11.26
CA LYS A 131 -6.91 1.71 12.71
C LYS A 131 -6.23 0.41 13.11
N ASP A 132 -5.62 0.43 14.30
CA ASP A 132 -4.97 -0.75 14.88
C ASP A 132 -3.94 -1.42 13.96
N ILE A 133 -3.15 -0.59 13.25
CA ILE A 133 -2.13 -1.03 12.30
C ILE A 133 -1.08 -1.87 13.03
N GLU A 134 -0.76 -3.03 12.47
CA GLU A 134 0.28 -3.92 12.99
C GLU A 134 1.67 -3.29 12.89
N SER A 135 2.48 -3.52 13.90
CA SER A 135 3.87 -3.07 13.91
C SER A 135 4.83 -4.24 13.66
N ILE A 136 5.83 -4.01 12.81
CA ILE A 136 6.86 -5.01 12.49
C ILE A 136 8.24 -4.58 12.95
N GLU A 137 9.04 -5.54 13.41
CA GLU A 137 10.46 -5.33 13.68
C GLU A 137 11.25 -5.58 12.40
N MET A 138 12.01 -4.56 11.96
CA MET A 138 12.87 -4.66 10.79
C MET A 138 14.33 -4.79 11.21
N THR A 139 14.65 -5.84 11.95
CA THR A 139 16.01 -6.14 12.36
C THR A 139 16.74 -6.89 11.25
N GLY A 140 17.64 -6.23 10.52
CA GLY A 140 18.59 -6.91 9.62
C GLY A 140 18.03 -7.45 8.30
N MET A 141 16.88 -7.02 7.82
CA MET A 141 16.37 -7.42 6.50
C MET A 141 17.23 -6.81 5.39
N ARG A 142 18.09 -7.63 4.80
CA ARG A 142 18.74 -7.33 3.51
C ARG A 142 17.65 -7.20 2.45
N HIS A 143 17.84 -6.28 1.50
CA HIS A 143 16.93 -5.91 0.39
C HIS A 143 16.29 -7.06 -0.42
N GLY A 144 16.64 -8.31 -0.17
CA GLY A 144 16.11 -9.48 -0.89
C GLY A 144 15.06 -10.32 -0.15
N GLN A 145 14.81 -10.09 1.14
CA GLN A 145 13.96 -10.99 1.94
C GLN A 145 12.48 -10.60 2.01
N MET A 146 12.13 -9.33 1.75
CA MET A 146 10.70 -8.92 1.72
C MET A 146 9.91 -9.51 0.54
N GLN A 147 10.57 -9.79 -0.60
CA GLN A 147 9.89 -10.40 -1.76
C GLN A 147 9.50 -11.87 -1.53
N GLY A 148 10.10 -12.55 -0.56
CA GLY A 148 9.85 -13.97 -0.28
C GLY A 148 8.64 -14.24 0.61
N GLN A 149 8.31 -13.34 1.52
CA GLN A 149 7.22 -13.54 2.49
C GLN A 149 5.83 -13.17 1.97
N MET A 150 5.74 -12.29 0.96
CA MET A 150 4.46 -11.89 0.35
C MET A 150 3.98 -12.82 -0.79
N ARG A 151 4.81 -13.80 -1.24
CA ARG A 151 4.45 -14.76 -2.29
C ARG A 151 3.70 -16.01 -1.82
N GLY A 152 3.35 -16.12 -0.54
CA GLY A 152 2.82 -17.34 0.07
C GLY A 152 1.33 -17.60 -0.10
N GLN A 153 0.51 -16.73 -0.73
CA GLN A 153 -0.94 -16.95 -0.85
C GLN A 153 -1.52 -16.61 -2.23
N GLY A 154 -0.82 -16.90 -3.29
CA GLY A 154 -1.33 -16.85 -4.66
C GLY A 154 -1.32 -18.25 -5.28
N ARG A 155 -2.43 -18.97 -5.23
CA ARG A 155 -2.62 -20.23 -5.96
C ARG A 155 -2.56 -20.00 -7.47
N GLY A 156 -1.63 -20.68 -8.13
CA GLY A 156 -1.80 -21.35 -9.41
C GLY A 156 -2.10 -20.51 -10.63
N MET A 157 -1.07 -20.17 -11.40
CA MET A 157 -1.13 -20.18 -12.85
C MET A 157 0.12 -20.87 -13.38
N GLY A 158 -0.10 -21.93 -14.19
CA GLY A 158 0.90 -22.80 -14.74
C GLY A 158 1.84 -22.11 -15.74
N PRO A 159 2.95 -22.78 -16.11
CA PRO A 159 3.98 -22.19 -16.94
C PRO A 159 3.52 -22.06 -18.40
N CYS A 160 3.62 -20.88 -18.96
CA CYS A 160 3.59 -20.68 -20.41
C CYS A 160 4.82 -21.32 -21.02
N GLN A 161 4.60 -22.39 -21.78
CA GLN A 161 5.63 -23.05 -22.59
C GLN A 161 6.05 -22.12 -23.72
N ASN A 162 7.33 -21.80 -23.77
CA ASN A 162 8.01 -21.21 -24.92
C ASN A 162 7.95 -22.17 -26.11
N ALA A 163 7.30 -21.75 -27.18
CA ALA A 163 7.48 -22.35 -28.49
C ALA A 163 8.53 -21.54 -29.27
N THR A 164 9.78 -21.94 -29.17
CA THR A 164 10.83 -21.55 -30.10
C THR A 164 11.00 -22.69 -31.10
N GLN A 165 10.67 -22.49 -32.34
CA GLN A 165 11.20 -23.20 -33.51
C GLN A 165 11.14 -22.20 -34.66
N ALA A 166 12.27 -21.67 -35.06
CA ALA A 166 13.32 -22.23 -35.91
C ALA A 166 12.97 -22.10 -37.41
N LEU A 167 13.63 -21.15 -38.01
CA LEU A 167 13.75 -20.97 -39.43
C LEU A 167 14.72 -22.02 -40.02
N GLN A 168 14.27 -22.69 -41.02
CA GLN A 168 15.08 -23.05 -42.20
C GLN A 168 14.28 -22.73 -43.44
#